data_e3cfbbf0a7f09fa4c9af765c0267da76
#
_entry.id   e3cfbbf0a7f09fa4c9af765c0267da76
#
_cell.length_a   1.000
_cell.length_b   1.000
_cell.length_c   1.000
_cell.angle_alpha   90.00
_cell.angle_beta   90.00
_cell.angle_gamma   90.00
#
_symmetry.space_group_name_H-M   'P 1'
#
loop_
_entity.id
_entity.type
_entity.pdbx_description
1 polymer ?
#
loop_
_entity_poly.entity_id
_entity_poly.type
_entity_poly.pdbx_seq_one_letter_code
_entity_poly.pdbx_strand_id
1 'polypeptide(L)'
;MMSFTAPGQSPRTIMAPQSIVFVIDDDVSVREALAPLICSAGWSVETFGSSQDFLRRAKVDAPACLVLDVELPDLNGLDLQKHLTEDKSMPIIFITGHGDIPMTVQAMKAGAVEFLTKPFRGEVLLDAIRHGLERSRQARDEQAARRTLGGRYESLTNREREVMGLVVSGLLNKQVGGELGTSEPTVKGHRGQVMRKMKADSLADLVRMAAKLNLPIAEKH
;
A
#
# COMPACT_ATOMS: atom_id res chain seq x y z
N MET A 1 36.76 2.23 -46.52
CA MET A 1 35.46 2.64 -45.91
C MET A 1 35.21 1.74 -44.72
N MET A 2 35.59 2.13 -43.53
CA MET A 2 35.43 1.35 -42.31
C MET A 2 34.18 1.86 -41.56
N SER A 3 33.17 1.02 -41.44
CA SER A 3 31.93 1.31 -40.70
C SER A 3 32.18 1.15 -39.19
N PHE A 4 32.08 2.21 -38.44
CA PHE A 4 32.07 2.23 -36.98
C PHE A 4 30.67 1.84 -36.52
N THR A 5 30.55 0.69 -35.89
CA THR A 5 29.35 0.27 -35.18
C THR A 5 29.39 0.83 -33.76
N ALA A 6 28.44 1.66 -33.41
CA ALA A 6 28.31 2.22 -32.06
C ALA A 6 27.99 1.12 -31.03
N PRO A 7 28.55 1.16 -29.80
CA PRO A 7 28.24 0.19 -28.75
C PRO A 7 26.82 0.41 -28.25
N GLY A 8 26.06 -0.71 -28.21
CA GLY A 8 24.69 -0.76 -27.71
C GLY A 8 24.58 -0.25 -26.27
N GLN A 9 23.63 0.62 -26.03
CA GLN A 9 23.21 1.04 -24.71
C GLN A 9 22.56 -0.18 -24.00
N SER A 10 23.19 -0.63 -22.93
CA SER A 10 22.61 -1.62 -22.03
C SER A 10 21.28 -1.09 -21.48
N PRO A 11 20.24 -1.93 -21.35
CA PRO A 11 18.97 -1.50 -20.79
C PRO A 11 19.22 -0.97 -19.36
N ARG A 12 18.79 0.25 -19.06
CA ARG A 12 18.74 0.78 -17.70
C ARG A 12 17.88 -0.17 -16.86
N THR A 13 18.53 -0.98 -16.06
CA THR A 13 17.85 -1.72 -14.99
C THR A 13 17.14 -0.69 -14.14
N ILE A 14 15.82 -0.65 -14.19
CA ILE A 14 15.01 0.13 -13.27
C ILE A 14 15.23 -0.56 -11.91
N MET A 15 16.17 -0.02 -11.12
CA MET A 15 16.34 -0.48 -9.74
C MET A 15 15.02 -0.25 -9.02
N ALA A 16 14.45 -1.32 -8.45
CA ALA A 16 13.30 -1.20 -7.58
C ALA A 16 13.61 -0.14 -6.50
N PRO A 17 12.64 0.72 -6.13
CA PRO A 17 12.89 1.76 -5.14
C PRO A 17 13.46 1.13 -3.88
N GLN A 18 14.63 1.62 -3.46
CA GLN A 18 15.35 1.08 -2.32
C GLN A 18 14.49 1.20 -1.07
N SER A 19 14.25 0.07 -0.41
CA SER A 19 13.44 0.05 0.81
C SER A 19 14.12 0.85 1.91
N ILE A 20 13.33 1.58 2.69
CA ILE A 20 13.81 2.42 3.78
C ILE A 20 13.25 1.96 5.12
N VAL A 21 14.10 1.96 6.13
CA VAL A 21 13.73 1.70 7.53
C VAL A 21 13.89 2.99 8.32
N PHE A 22 12.83 3.43 8.95
CA PHE A 22 12.86 4.52 9.90
C PHE A 22 13.08 3.97 11.29
N VAL A 23 13.92 4.60 12.09
CA VAL A 23 14.15 4.25 13.49
C VAL A 23 13.86 5.48 14.34
N ILE A 24 12.94 5.36 15.29
CA ILE A 24 12.65 6.39 16.29
C ILE A 24 12.97 5.84 17.67
N ASP A 25 13.93 6.44 18.33
CA ASP A 25 14.37 6.09 19.67
C ASP A 25 15.06 7.34 20.23
N ASP A 26 14.79 7.75 21.46
CA ASP A 26 15.42 8.91 22.07
C ASP A 26 16.89 8.62 22.47
N ASP A 27 17.24 7.37 22.75
CA ASP A 27 18.61 6.95 23.03
C ASP A 27 19.47 6.94 21.76
N VAL A 28 20.44 7.82 21.72
CA VAL A 28 21.42 7.94 20.63
C VAL A 28 22.20 6.63 20.44
N SER A 29 22.54 5.93 21.52
CA SER A 29 23.33 4.68 21.48
C SER A 29 22.55 3.56 20.77
N VAL A 30 21.23 3.49 20.98
CA VAL A 30 20.36 2.53 20.30
C VAL A 30 20.31 2.85 18.80
N ARG A 31 20.11 4.12 18.43
CA ARG A 31 20.09 4.52 17.01
C ARG A 31 21.42 4.23 16.30
N GLU A 32 22.55 4.52 16.97
CA GLU A 32 23.90 4.24 16.44
C GLU A 32 24.20 2.75 16.32
N ALA A 33 23.62 1.91 17.17
CA ALA A 33 23.74 0.46 17.08
C ALA A 33 22.85 -0.14 15.97
N LEU A 34 21.62 0.36 15.82
CA LEU A 34 20.67 -0.18 14.87
C LEU A 34 20.95 0.24 13.42
N ALA A 35 21.42 1.46 13.19
CA ALA A 35 21.63 1.96 11.83
C ALA A 35 22.65 1.09 11.04
N PRO A 36 23.86 0.78 11.53
CA PRO A 36 24.79 -0.11 10.82
C PRO A 36 24.23 -1.52 10.62
N LEU A 37 23.51 -2.06 11.60
CA LEU A 37 22.90 -3.39 11.52
C LEU A 37 21.89 -3.43 10.36
N ILE A 38 21.01 -2.43 10.25
CA ILE A 38 20.00 -2.33 9.20
C ILE A 38 20.66 -2.11 7.83
N CYS A 39 21.66 -1.23 7.76
CA CYS A 39 22.43 -1.00 6.53
C CYS A 39 23.15 -2.27 6.05
N SER A 40 23.67 -3.11 6.95
CA SER A 40 24.33 -4.36 6.59
C SER A 40 23.41 -5.37 5.90
N ALA A 41 22.09 -5.27 6.13
CA ALA A 41 21.07 -6.06 5.46
C ALA A 41 20.67 -5.49 4.07
N GLY A 42 21.29 -4.40 3.63
CA GLY A 42 21.06 -3.78 2.31
C GLY A 42 19.89 -2.80 2.26
N TRP A 43 19.37 -2.33 3.39
CA TRP A 43 18.30 -1.33 3.45
C TRP A 43 18.85 0.06 3.77
N SER A 44 18.20 1.10 3.24
CA SER A 44 18.45 2.47 3.69
C SER A 44 17.85 2.67 5.08
N VAL A 45 18.48 3.51 5.90
CA VAL A 45 17.99 3.84 7.23
C VAL A 45 18.02 5.34 7.46
N GLU A 46 16.96 5.84 8.10
CA GLU A 46 16.90 7.20 8.66
C GLU A 46 16.53 7.09 10.14
N THR A 47 17.23 7.83 10.99
CA THR A 47 17.04 7.77 12.45
C THR A 47 16.53 9.11 12.99
N PHE A 48 15.65 9.07 13.97
CA PHE A 48 15.03 10.24 14.62
C PHE A 48 15.10 10.08 16.13
N GLY A 49 15.37 11.17 16.82
CA GLY A 49 15.36 11.22 18.29
C GLY A 49 13.99 11.54 18.89
N SER A 50 12.99 11.88 18.05
CA SER A 50 11.65 12.21 18.50
C SER A 50 10.60 11.85 17.46
N SER A 51 9.36 11.65 17.90
CA SER A 51 8.22 11.44 17.00
C SER A 51 7.91 12.69 16.15
N GLN A 52 8.13 13.87 16.70
CA GLN A 52 7.89 15.14 16.00
C GLN A 52 8.81 15.31 14.80
N ASP A 53 10.10 15.00 14.93
CA ASP A 53 11.06 15.09 13.82
C ASP A 53 10.69 14.10 12.71
N PHE A 54 10.30 12.89 13.08
CA PHE A 54 9.80 11.91 12.13
C PHE A 54 8.54 12.40 11.39
N LEU A 55 7.58 13.02 12.09
CA LEU A 55 6.35 13.51 11.46
C LEU A 55 6.59 14.69 10.50
N ARG A 56 7.65 15.49 10.74
CA ARG A 56 8.05 16.60 9.85
C ARG A 56 8.78 16.16 8.58
N ARG A 57 9.24 14.90 8.51
CA ARG A 57 9.98 14.41 7.35
C ARG A 57 9.15 14.48 6.07
N ALA A 58 9.82 14.57 4.93
CA ALA A 58 9.18 14.44 3.63
C ALA A 58 8.61 13.02 3.45
N LYS A 59 7.47 12.91 2.77
CA LYS A 59 6.92 11.60 2.39
C LYS A 59 7.85 10.90 1.41
N VAL A 60 8.11 9.62 1.67
CA VAL A 60 8.97 8.79 0.82
C VAL A 60 8.11 7.88 -0.05
N ASP A 61 8.41 7.85 -1.34
CA ASP A 61 7.74 6.99 -2.32
C ASP A 61 8.51 5.67 -2.52
N ALA A 62 8.75 4.95 -1.41
CA ALA A 62 9.42 3.66 -1.38
C ALA A 62 8.77 2.75 -0.34
N PRO A 63 8.94 1.41 -0.45
CA PRO A 63 8.57 0.51 0.63
C PRO A 63 9.28 0.91 1.92
N ALA A 64 8.53 1.07 2.99
CA ALA A 64 9.08 1.56 4.25
C ALA A 64 8.57 0.76 5.45
N CYS A 65 9.38 0.73 6.53
CA CYS A 65 9.04 0.13 7.80
C CYS A 65 9.54 1.04 8.93
N LEU A 66 8.81 1.10 10.02
CA LEU A 66 9.15 1.90 11.19
C LEU A 66 9.53 1.00 12.37
N VAL A 67 10.74 1.17 12.89
CA VAL A 67 11.19 0.65 14.18
C VAL A 67 11.00 1.77 15.19
N LEU A 68 10.19 1.54 16.21
CA LEU A 68 9.67 2.58 17.09
C LEU A 68 9.84 2.22 18.55
N ASP A 69 10.55 3.04 19.30
CA ASP A 69 10.51 2.93 20.76
C ASP A 69 9.12 3.31 21.29
N VAL A 70 8.65 2.55 22.24
CA VAL A 70 7.38 2.84 22.91
C VAL A 70 7.53 4.05 23.82
N GLU A 71 8.65 4.18 24.53
CA GLU A 71 8.92 5.20 25.54
C GLU A 71 9.65 6.39 24.90
N LEU A 72 8.93 7.27 24.23
CA LEU A 72 9.49 8.52 23.71
C LEU A 72 9.08 9.70 24.61
N PRO A 73 9.96 10.72 24.76
CA PRO A 73 9.72 11.83 25.66
C PRO A 73 8.60 12.79 25.21
N ASP A 74 8.32 12.83 23.90
CA ASP A 74 7.37 13.76 23.29
C ASP A 74 5.99 13.17 23.03
N LEU A 75 5.92 11.91 22.60
CA LEU A 75 4.68 11.20 22.29
C LEU A 75 4.91 9.70 22.45
N ASN A 76 4.08 9.02 23.23
CA ASN A 76 4.15 7.57 23.38
C ASN A 76 4.01 6.88 22.00
N GLY A 77 4.87 5.87 21.75
CA GLY A 77 4.89 5.16 20.48
C GLY A 77 3.55 4.53 20.08
N LEU A 78 2.75 4.08 21.05
CA LEU A 78 1.40 3.56 20.78
C LEU A 78 0.42 4.66 20.32
N ASP A 79 0.60 5.89 20.78
CA ASP A 79 -0.21 7.01 20.30
C ASP A 79 0.25 7.46 18.91
N LEU A 80 1.56 7.44 18.63
CA LEU A 80 2.08 7.64 17.29
C LEU A 80 1.51 6.60 16.31
N GLN A 81 1.43 5.33 16.72
CA GLN A 81 0.79 4.28 15.91
C GLN A 81 -0.62 4.65 15.50
N LYS A 82 -1.44 5.17 16.41
CA LYS A 82 -2.83 5.60 16.12
C LYS A 82 -2.87 6.70 15.05
N HIS A 83 -1.95 7.67 15.12
CA HIS A 83 -1.84 8.73 14.10
C HIS A 83 -1.40 8.21 12.73
N LEU A 84 -0.60 7.14 12.70
CA LEU A 84 -0.11 6.52 11.47
C LEU A 84 -1.07 5.46 10.90
N THR A 85 -2.11 5.06 11.63
CA THR A 85 -3.04 3.98 11.23
C THR A 85 -3.80 4.30 9.94
N GLU A 86 -3.95 5.57 9.58
CA GLU A 86 -4.51 5.98 8.29
C GLU A 86 -3.62 5.59 7.11
N ASP A 87 -2.29 5.53 7.30
CA ASP A 87 -1.32 5.09 6.30
C ASP A 87 -0.92 3.63 6.53
N LYS A 88 -1.79 2.69 6.09
CA LYS A 88 -1.54 1.24 6.17
C LYS A 88 -0.27 0.79 5.44
N SER A 89 0.40 1.69 4.72
CA SER A 89 1.63 1.38 3.98
C SER A 89 2.90 1.42 4.84
N MET A 90 2.80 1.87 6.12
CA MET A 90 3.92 1.97 7.06
C MET A 90 3.78 0.96 8.21
N PRO A 91 4.24 -0.29 8.04
CA PRO A 91 4.28 -1.28 9.11
C PRO A 91 5.19 -0.83 10.26
N ILE A 92 4.77 -1.11 11.50
CA ILE A 92 5.47 -0.70 12.71
C ILE A 92 5.97 -1.93 13.46
N ILE A 93 7.23 -1.87 13.90
CA ILE A 93 7.88 -2.80 14.82
C ILE A 93 8.20 -2.01 16.07
N PHE A 94 7.62 -2.41 17.20
CA PHE A 94 7.93 -1.79 18.46
C PHE A 94 9.18 -2.38 19.09
N ILE A 95 9.99 -1.51 19.70
CA ILE A 95 11.09 -1.88 20.59
C ILE A 95 10.87 -1.17 21.93
N THR A 96 11.20 -1.78 23.07
CA THR A 96 11.04 -1.16 24.37
C THR A 96 11.93 -1.81 25.43
N GLY A 97 12.39 -1.02 26.40
CA GLY A 97 13.04 -1.51 27.61
C GLY A 97 12.08 -2.14 28.62
N HIS A 98 10.81 -1.72 28.60
CA HIS A 98 9.77 -2.14 29.54
C HIS A 98 8.52 -2.57 28.78
N GLY A 99 8.43 -3.84 28.43
CA GLY A 99 7.25 -4.39 27.75
C GLY A 99 6.41 -5.21 28.72
N ASP A 100 5.17 -4.79 28.96
CA ASP A 100 4.19 -5.61 29.64
C ASP A 100 3.24 -6.30 28.64
N ILE A 101 2.54 -7.34 29.10
CA ILE A 101 1.62 -8.11 28.26
C ILE A 101 0.46 -7.23 27.72
N PRO A 102 -0.20 -6.38 28.53
CA PRO A 102 -1.25 -5.51 28.03
C PRO A 102 -0.80 -4.58 26.92
N MET A 103 0.37 -3.96 27.02
CA MET A 103 0.96 -3.07 26.03
C MET A 103 1.25 -3.80 24.71
N THR A 104 1.89 -4.98 24.80
CA THR A 104 2.14 -5.84 23.64
C THR A 104 0.87 -6.21 22.91
N VAL A 105 -0.17 -6.64 23.65
CA VAL A 105 -1.48 -7.01 23.08
C VAL A 105 -2.13 -5.80 22.41
N GLN A 106 -2.05 -4.62 23.00
CA GLN A 106 -2.60 -3.39 22.40
C GLN A 106 -1.90 -3.03 21.09
N ALA A 107 -0.56 -3.04 21.06
CA ALA A 107 0.24 -2.77 19.85
C ALA A 107 -0.12 -3.75 18.71
N MET A 108 -0.15 -5.05 19.02
CA MET A 108 -0.45 -6.08 18.01
C MET A 108 -1.89 -5.99 17.49
N LYS A 109 -2.89 -5.73 18.36
CA LYS A 109 -4.28 -5.48 17.95
C LYS A 109 -4.42 -4.25 17.06
N ALA A 110 -3.59 -3.24 17.27
CA ALA A 110 -3.54 -2.05 16.42
C ALA A 110 -2.77 -2.26 15.11
N GLY A 111 -2.29 -3.48 14.83
CA GLY A 111 -1.69 -3.87 13.55
C GLY A 111 -0.17 -3.76 13.48
N ALA A 112 0.53 -3.66 14.61
CA ALA A 112 1.99 -3.77 14.64
C ALA A 112 2.44 -5.09 13.97
N VAL A 113 3.62 -5.06 13.36
CA VAL A 113 4.25 -6.25 12.77
C VAL A 113 4.83 -7.14 13.85
N GLU A 114 5.52 -6.51 14.80
CA GLU A 114 6.22 -7.20 15.87
C GLU A 114 6.38 -6.26 17.08
N PHE A 115 6.65 -6.87 18.23
CA PHE A 115 6.94 -6.18 19.49
C PHE A 115 8.13 -6.84 20.16
N LEU A 116 9.25 -6.12 20.29
CA LEU A 116 10.52 -6.65 20.79
C LEU A 116 10.93 -5.96 22.11
N THR A 117 11.24 -6.74 23.13
CA THR A 117 11.78 -6.21 24.38
C THR A 117 13.30 -6.16 24.32
N LYS A 118 13.88 -5.00 24.71
CA LYS A 118 15.34 -4.83 24.84
C LYS A 118 15.83 -5.59 26.10
N PRO A 119 16.94 -6.36 26.02
CA PRO A 119 17.78 -6.58 24.86
C PRO A 119 17.21 -7.66 23.92
N PHE A 120 17.28 -7.46 22.62
CA PHE A 120 16.87 -8.42 21.59
C PHE A 120 18.05 -8.79 20.68
N ARG A 121 17.93 -9.92 19.98
CA ARG A 121 18.93 -10.35 19.00
C ARG A 121 18.72 -9.59 17.69
N GLY A 122 19.81 -9.11 17.08
CA GLY A 122 19.75 -8.37 15.80
C GLY A 122 19.04 -9.13 14.69
N GLU A 123 19.22 -10.45 14.59
CA GLU A 123 18.54 -11.30 13.61
C GLU A 123 17.01 -11.23 13.71
N VAL A 124 16.47 -11.21 14.94
CA VAL A 124 15.03 -11.11 15.18
C VAL A 124 14.47 -9.78 14.66
N LEU A 125 15.19 -8.68 14.90
CA LEU A 125 14.83 -7.38 14.38
C LEU A 125 14.88 -7.35 12.84
N LEU A 126 15.94 -7.89 12.24
CA LEU A 126 16.08 -7.92 10.77
C LEU A 126 14.97 -8.76 10.11
N ASP A 127 14.57 -9.87 10.73
CA ASP A 127 13.44 -10.68 10.24
C ASP A 127 12.11 -9.91 10.34
N ALA A 128 11.85 -9.21 11.45
CA ALA A 128 10.68 -8.37 11.61
C ALA A 128 10.65 -7.24 10.57
N ILE A 129 11.78 -6.59 10.31
CA ILE A 129 11.93 -5.56 9.28
C ILE A 129 11.63 -6.14 7.88
N ARG A 130 12.15 -7.32 7.56
CA ARG A 130 11.91 -7.99 6.27
C ARG A 130 10.41 -8.21 6.05
N HIS A 131 9.71 -8.75 7.05
CA HIS A 131 8.26 -8.95 7.01
C HIS A 131 7.50 -7.61 6.88
N GLY A 132 7.93 -6.59 7.62
CA GLY A 132 7.35 -5.25 7.52
C GLY A 132 7.50 -4.66 6.12
N LEU A 133 8.69 -4.69 5.56
CA LEU A 133 8.95 -4.16 4.21
C LEU A 133 8.15 -4.91 3.13
N GLU A 134 7.97 -6.23 3.28
CA GLU A 134 7.14 -7.01 2.36
C GLU A 134 5.67 -6.60 2.45
N ARG A 135 5.10 -6.44 3.67
CA ARG A 135 3.75 -5.90 3.86
C ARG A 135 3.60 -4.50 3.26
N SER A 136 4.62 -3.64 3.41
CA SER A 136 4.62 -2.31 2.82
C SER A 136 4.57 -2.35 1.28
N ARG A 137 5.36 -3.24 0.64
CA ARG A 137 5.31 -3.44 -0.82
C ARG A 137 3.93 -3.86 -1.27
N GLN A 138 3.36 -4.90 -0.66
CA GLN A 138 2.04 -5.41 -1.00
C GLN A 138 0.95 -4.33 -0.88
N ALA A 139 0.94 -3.58 0.24
CA ALA A 139 -0.02 -2.48 0.45
C ALA A 139 0.11 -1.38 -0.62
N ARG A 140 1.34 -1.05 -1.02
CA ARG A 140 1.61 -0.05 -2.08
C ARG A 140 1.17 -0.54 -3.44
N ASP A 141 1.43 -1.80 -3.78
CA ASP A 141 1.03 -2.42 -5.04
C ASP A 141 -0.51 -2.47 -5.15
N GLU A 142 -1.18 -2.85 -4.07
CA GLU A 142 -2.64 -2.83 -3.99
C GLU A 142 -3.20 -1.41 -4.15
N GLN A 143 -2.59 -0.42 -3.51
CA GLN A 143 -2.99 0.97 -3.61
C GLN A 143 -2.78 1.52 -5.04
N ALA A 144 -1.65 1.21 -5.68
CA ALA A 144 -1.35 1.59 -7.06
C ALA A 144 -2.34 0.94 -8.04
N ALA A 145 -2.65 -0.35 -7.87
CA ALA A 145 -3.65 -1.06 -8.65
C ALA A 145 -5.04 -0.44 -8.47
N ARG A 146 -5.42 -0.08 -7.23
CA ARG A 146 -6.70 0.58 -6.93
C ARG A 146 -6.78 1.98 -7.54
N ARG A 147 -5.72 2.78 -7.47
CA ARG A 147 -5.66 4.11 -8.14
C ARG A 147 -5.81 3.98 -9.65
N THR A 148 -5.08 3.03 -10.27
CA THR A 148 -5.17 2.77 -11.70
C THR A 148 -6.59 2.37 -12.11
N LEU A 149 -7.23 1.52 -11.34
CA LEU A 149 -8.60 1.07 -11.57
C LEU A 149 -9.60 2.23 -11.39
N GLY A 150 -9.42 3.07 -10.37
CA GLY A 150 -10.19 4.29 -10.14
C GLY A 150 -10.12 5.24 -11.33
N GLY A 151 -8.93 5.51 -11.87
CA GLY A 151 -8.75 6.36 -13.05
C GLY A 151 -9.45 5.80 -14.31
N ARG A 152 -9.46 4.45 -14.49
CA ARG A 152 -10.24 3.84 -15.57
C ARG A 152 -11.74 4.07 -15.38
N TYR A 153 -12.25 3.90 -14.18
CA TYR A 153 -13.66 4.14 -13.86
C TYR A 153 -14.05 5.60 -14.03
N GLU A 154 -13.18 6.54 -13.63
CA GLU A 154 -13.40 7.98 -13.83
C GLU A 154 -13.46 8.36 -15.32
N SER A 155 -12.78 7.62 -16.20
CA SER A 155 -12.85 7.82 -17.65
C SER A 155 -14.17 7.40 -18.30
N LEU A 156 -15.04 6.69 -17.56
CA LEU A 156 -16.37 6.33 -18.03
C LEU A 156 -17.29 7.57 -18.03
N THR A 157 -18.11 7.70 -19.08
CA THR A 157 -19.22 8.67 -19.08
C THR A 157 -20.28 8.26 -18.06
N ASN A 158 -21.16 9.19 -17.67
CA ASN A 158 -22.26 8.87 -16.74
C ASN A 158 -23.09 7.69 -17.25
N ARG A 159 -23.38 7.65 -18.56
CA ARG A 159 -24.16 6.56 -19.16
C ARG A 159 -23.43 5.22 -19.13
N GLU A 160 -22.11 5.22 -19.33
CA GLU A 160 -21.29 4.02 -19.21
C GLU A 160 -21.22 3.51 -17.76
N ARG A 161 -21.18 4.41 -16.77
CA ARG A 161 -21.25 4.04 -15.33
C ARG A 161 -22.57 3.41 -14.96
N GLU A 162 -23.71 3.98 -15.43
CA GLU A 162 -25.04 3.41 -15.23
C GLU A 162 -25.12 2.00 -15.84
N VAL A 163 -24.70 1.84 -17.10
CA VAL A 163 -24.67 0.54 -17.77
C VAL A 163 -23.76 -0.43 -17.01
N MET A 164 -22.56 -0.01 -16.57
CA MET A 164 -21.66 -0.85 -15.78
C MET A 164 -22.33 -1.34 -14.50
N GLY A 165 -22.95 -0.44 -13.73
CA GLY A 165 -23.64 -0.79 -12.48
C GLY A 165 -24.69 -1.88 -12.66
N LEU A 166 -25.55 -1.74 -13.68
CA LEU A 166 -26.60 -2.72 -13.97
C LEU A 166 -26.05 -4.05 -14.51
N VAL A 167 -25.02 -4.00 -15.35
CA VAL A 167 -24.38 -5.20 -15.91
C VAL A 167 -23.66 -6.02 -14.84
N VAL A 168 -22.93 -5.39 -13.90
CA VAL A 168 -22.27 -6.11 -12.81
C VAL A 168 -23.26 -6.67 -11.77
N SER A 169 -24.47 -6.12 -11.70
CA SER A 169 -25.59 -6.67 -10.92
C SER A 169 -26.28 -7.87 -11.62
N GLY A 170 -25.81 -8.25 -12.81
CA GLY A 170 -26.26 -9.43 -13.53
C GLY A 170 -27.43 -9.23 -14.46
N LEU A 171 -27.81 -7.97 -14.80
CA LEU A 171 -28.88 -7.69 -15.76
C LEU A 171 -28.41 -7.98 -17.19
N LEU A 172 -29.33 -8.56 -17.99
CA LEU A 172 -29.13 -8.75 -19.42
C LEU A 172 -29.29 -7.41 -20.17
N ASN A 173 -28.67 -7.28 -21.35
CA ASN A 173 -28.72 -6.04 -22.12
C ASN A 173 -30.15 -5.52 -22.36
N LYS A 174 -31.12 -6.42 -22.60
CA LYS A 174 -32.52 -6.07 -22.77
C LYS A 174 -33.12 -5.42 -21.49
N GLN A 175 -32.80 -5.99 -20.32
CA GLN A 175 -33.24 -5.48 -19.02
C GLN A 175 -32.63 -4.12 -18.73
N VAL A 176 -31.29 -3.98 -18.95
CA VAL A 176 -30.59 -2.69 -18.85
C VAL A 176 -31.22 -1.64 -19.77
N GLY A 177 -31.61 -2.04 -20.99
CA GLY A 177 -32.31 -1.15 -21.92
C GLY A 177 -33.64 -0.65 -21.36
N GLY A 178 -34.43 -1.54 -20.74
CA GLY A 178 -35.67 -1.19 -20.05
C GLY A 178 -35.47 -0.20 -18.91
N GLU A 179 -34.52 -0.49 -18.01
CA GLU A 179 -34.17 0.37 -16.85
C GLU A 179 -33.71 1.78 -17.29
N LEU A 180 -32.93 1.83 -18.33
CA LEU A 180 -32.31 3.08 -18.80
C LEU A 180 -33.08 3.80 -19.91
N GLY A 181 -34.23 3.29 -20.31
CA GLY A 181 -35.06 3.89 -21.38
C GLY A 181 -34.35 3.94 -22.73
N THR A 182 -33.59 2.91 -23.10
CA THR A 182 -32.79 2.88 -24.35
C THR A 182 -32.87 1.51 -25.04
N SER A 183 -32.46 1.42 -26.29
CA SER A 183 -32.48 0.18 -27.04
C SER A 183 -31.39 -0.80 -26.64
N GLU A 184 -31.63 -2.09 -26.78
CA GLU A 184 -30.62 -3.15 -26.51
C GLU A 184 -29.35 -2.99 -27.36
N PRO A 185 -29.38 -2.64 -28.66
CA PRO A 185 -28.16 -2.33 -29.42
C PRO A 185 -27.33 -1.19 -28.83
N THR A 186 -27.99 -0.14 -28.30
CA THR A 186 -27.32 0.99 -27.64
C THR A 186 -26.64 0.54 -26.37
N VAL A 187 -27.29 -0.29 -25.54
CA VAL A 187 -26.71 -0.89 -24.36
C VAL A 187 -25.47 -1.75 -24.71
N LYS A 188 -25.58 -2.56 -25.76
CA LYS A 188 -24.44 -3.39 -26.25
C LYS A 188 -23.25 -2.51 -26.64
N GLY A 189 -23.49 -1.35 -27.27
CA GLY A 189 -22.45 -0.37 -27.60
C GLY A 189 -21.79 0.21 -26.35
N HIS A 190 -22.56 0.69 -25.37
CA HIS A 190 -22.04 1.20 -24.11
C HIS A 190 -21.27 0.13 -23.33
N ARG A 191 -21.80 -1.10 -23.25
CA ARG A 191 -21.11 -2.23 -22.60
C ARG A 191 -19.76 -2.50 -23.24
N GLY A 192 -19.66 -2.47 -24.58
CA GLY A 192 -18.39 -2.61 -25.30
C GLY A 192 -17.39 -1.51 -24.92
N GLN A 193 -17.85 -0.25 -24.79
CA GLN A 193 -16.99 0.84 -24.34
C GLN A 193 -16.56 0.68 -22.88
N VAL A 194 -17.44 0.25 -21.99
CA VAL A 194 -17.11 -0.07 -20.59
C VAL A 194 -16.02 -1.12 -20.54
N MET A 195 -16.21 -2.26 -21.21
CA MET A 195 -15.20 -3.34 -21.25
C MET A 195 -13.83 -2.84 -21.72
N ARG A 196 -13.82 -2.02 -22.79
CA ARG A 196 -12.59 -1.46 -23.35
C ARG A 196 -11.90 -0.49 -22.38
N LYS A 197 -12.64 0.49 -21.81
CA LYS A 197 -12.10 1.52 -20.93
C LYS A 197 -11.64 0.94 -19.60
N MET A 198 -12.40 0.02 -19.04
CA MET A 198 -12.02 -0.71 -17.82
C MET A 198 -10.88 -1.71 -18.06
N LYS A 199 -10.58 -2.06 -19.30
CA LYS A 199 -9.67 -3.15 -19.70
C LYS A 199 -10.09 -4.48 -19.09
N ALA A 200 -11.37 -4.78 -19.11
CA ALA A 200 -11.94 -6.02 -18.61
C ALA A 200 -12.02 -7.06 -19.74
N ASP A 201 -11.45 -8.24 -19.52
CA ASP A 201 -11.45 -9.33 -20.51
C ASP A 201 -12.75 -10.14 -20.48
N SER A 202 -13.49 -10.10 -19.39
CA SER A 202 -14.75 -10.80 -19.20
C SER A 202 -15.70 -10.06 -18.25
N LEU A 203 -17.00 -10.45 -18.26
CA LEU A 203 -17.95 -9.94 -17.27
C LEU A 203 -17.51 -10.25 -15.83
N ALA A 204 -16.99 -11.45 -15.59
CA ALA A 204 -16.49 -11.84 -14.28
C ALA A 204 -15.33 -10.93 -13.82
N ASP A 205 -14.48 -10.50 -14.75
CA ASP A 205 -13.41 -9.57 -14.47
C ASP A 205 -13.96 -8.17 -14.14
N LEU A 206 -14.95 -7.69 -14.91
CA LEU A 206 -15.62 -6.42 -14.63
C LEU A 206 -16.30 -6.42 -13.25
N VAL A 207 -16.92 -7.53 -12.85
CA VAL A 207 -17.52 -7.69 -11.50
C VAL A 207 -16.45 -7.61 -10.42
N ARG A 208 -15.28 -8.28 -10.60
CA ARG A 208 -14.16 -8.19 -9.65
C ARG A 208 -13.62 -6.74 -9.55
N MET A 209 -13.55 -6.03 -10.68
CA MET A 209 -13.13 -4.63 -10.70
C MET A 209 -14.11 -3.73 -9.95
N ALA A 210 -15.42 -3.92 -10.14
CA ALA A 210 -16.48 -3.18 -9.44
C ALA A 210 -16.39 -3.43 -7.92
N ALA A 211 -16.19 -4.67 -7.48
CA ALA A 211 -16.01 -5.02 -6.08
C ALA A 211 -14.77 -4.35 -5.47
N LYS A 212 -13.63 -4.32 -6.18
CA LYS A 212 -12.41 -3.62 -5.73
C LYS A 212 -12.60 -2.10 -5.58
N LEU A 213 -13.51 -1.51 -6.34
CA LEU A 213 -13.88 -0.10 -6.27
C LEU A 213 -14.96 0.18 -5.22
N ASN A 214 -15.49 -0.84 -4.53
CA ASN A 214 -16.63 -0.75 -3.63
C ASN A 214 -17.85 -0.09 -4.29
N LEU A 215 -18.06 -0.34 -5.59
CA LEU A 215 -19.25 0.16 -6.28
C LEU A 215 -20.48 -0.56 -5.75
N PRO A 216 -21.62 0.16 -5.54
CA PRO A 216 -22.86 -0.48 -5.14
C PRO A 216 -23.31 -1.44 -6.25
N ILE A 217 -23.34 -2.72 -5.94
CA ILE A 217 -23.97 -3.73 -6.78
C ILE A 217 -25.43 -3.72 -6.38
N ALA A 218 -26.34 -3.34 -7.30
CA ALA A 218 -27.76 -3.33 -7.03
C ALA A 218 -28.17 -4.76 -6.62
N GLU A 219 -28.74 -4.89 -5.42
CA GLU A 219 -29.32 -6.15 -4.99
C GLU A 219 -30.52 -6.47 -5.89
N LYS A 220 -30.62 -7.72 -6.34
CA LYS A 220 -31.79 -8.21 -7.08
C LYS A 220 -33.02 -8.12 -6.17
N HIS A 221 -33.94 -7.25 -6.48
CA HIS A 221 -35.32 -7.39 -6.00
C HIS A 221 -36.07 -8.43 -6.82
#